data_e89e4bb250a1dfe4f1fbae9ea9c53097
#
_entry.id   e89e4bb250a1dfe4f1fbae9ea9c53097
#
_cell.length_a   1.000
_cell.length_b   1.000
_cell.length_c   1.000
_cell.angle_alpha   90.00
_cell.angle_beta   90.00
_cell.angle_gamma   90.00
#
_symmetry.space_group_name_H-M   'P 1'
#
loop_
_entity.id
_entity.type
_entity.pdbx_description
1 polymer ?
#
loop_
_entity_poly.entity_id
_entity_poly.type
_entity_poly.pdbx_seq_one_letter_code
_entity_poly.pdbx_strand_id
1 'polypeptide(L)'
;MVRNVYNWENIHQFFPSEKVEQLRKQIIDEWKSGKFKDREIWERYGMSENAFYDLIKRYSEEKENGLIDKSKKPKNPHHKLETDDVKIIIQKAKNEQERIKSHQSEFVNDMMNSGRSLSKSKIEGLKDSMNSAIHGVRRIAHEFNIDMQWLGRTIRIGKSRVHDILTSAGIYEKEEIIKNKPKHLNRPEEPLQKFSMDFTHKRIGNGDLGYIFGLLDMHNDAFVELTGYSEKNGNIVVENLEFLRRVIPSEQKIEIRSDGGKEFNNKTVKNFCNDKNIILHIIPKASPWIQAFIERGFRTLKQEFLNLVWIGNWDKFKDVLIDSRFGYNNRPHSSFGYRSPFETMNDAIMNLPQHVCGH
;
A
#
# COMPACT_ATOMS: atom_id res chain seq x y z
N MET A 1 -25.84 19.50 48.84
CA MET A 1 -24.89 19.60 47.73
C MET A 1 -25.64 19.22 46.46
N VAL A 2 -25.97 20.22 45.64
CA VAL A 2 -26.62 19.96 44.33
C VAL A 2 -25.55 19.42 43.40
N ARG A 3 -25.63 18.14 43.09
CA ARG A 3 -24.81 17.56 42.01
C ARG A 3 -25.27 18.19 40.68
N ASN A 4 -24.49 19.14 40.16
CA ASN A 4 -24.72 19.61 38.80
C ASN A 4 -24.40 18.48 37.81
N VAL A 5 -25.43 18.02 37.14
CA VAL A 5 -25.43 16.87 36.23
C VAL A 5 -24.97 17.31 34.84
N TYR A 6 -24.02 18.22 34.71
CA TYR A 6 -23.50 18.60 33.39
C TYR A 6 -22.35 17.69 33.01
N ASN A 7 -22.55 16.91 31.97
CA ASN A 7 -21.43 16.23 31.31
C ASN A 7 -20.75 17.24 30.39
N TRP A 8 -19.59 17.76 30.81
CA TRP A 8 -18.86 18.79 30.08
C TRP A 8 -18.47 18.36 28.64
N GLU A 9 -18.23 17.08 28.41
CA GLU A 9 -17.93 16.54 27.06
C GLU A 9 -19.08 16.75 26.07
N ASN A 10 -20.32 16.80 26.57
CA ASN A 10 -21.52 16.95 25.74
C ASN A 10 -22.25 18.29 26.04
N ILE A 11 -21.57 19.29 26.63
CA ILE A 11 -22.20 20.54 27.10
C ILE A 11 -22.98 21.27 26.00
N HIS A 12 -22.52 21.19 24.75
CA HIS A 12 -23.18 21.81 23.59
C HIS A 12 -24.49 21.14 23.15
N GLN A 13 -24.78 19.93 23.65
CA GLN A 13 -26.09 19.30 23.44
C GLN A 13 -27.17 19.96 24.33
N PHE A 14 -26.75 20.59 25.45
CA PHE A 14 -27.64 21.15 26.45
C PHE A 14 -27.67 22.69 26.42
N PHE A 15 -26.61 23.33 25.94
CA PHE A 15 -26.47 24.78 25.97
C PHE A 15 -25.95 25.33 24.64
N PRO A 16 -26.50 26.50 24.21
CA PRO A 16 -25.93 27.23 23.06
C PRO A 16 -24.54 27.77 23.38
N SER A 17 -23.74 28.01 22.33
CA SER A 17 -22.31 28.41 22.48
C SER A 17 -22.11 29.64 23.36
N GLU A 18 -22.99 30.64 23.29
CA GLU A 18 -22.96 31.84 24.14
C GLU A 18 -23.09 31.50 25.64
N LYS A 19 -23.93 30.52 25.95
CA LYS A 19 -24.10 30.08 27.34
C LYS A 19 -22.91 29.30 27.84
N VAL A 20 -22.29 28.51 27.01
CA VAL A 20 -21.04 27.76 27.32
C VAL A 20 -19.88 28.74 27.54
N GLU A 21 -19.80 29.82 26.76
CA GLU A 21 -18.81 30.89 26.95
C GLU A 21 -18.98 31.58 28.31
N GLN A 22 -20.23 31.93 28.69
CA GLN A 22 -20.54 32.49 29.98
C GLN A 22 -20.13 31.55 31.12
N LEU A 23 -20.39 30.25 31.02
CA LEU A 23 -19.98 29.24 31.99
C LEU A 23 -18.46 29.15 32.10
N ARG A 24 -17.74 29.18 31.00
CA ARG A 24 -16.27 29.22 30.99
C ARG A 24 -15.74 30.46 31.70
N LYS A 25 -16.35 31.60 31.47
CA LYS A 25 -15.99 32.84 32.15
C LYS A 25 -16.21 32.75 33.66
N GLN A 26 -17.34 32.20 34.10
CA GLN A 26 -17.60 31.95 35.51
C GLN A 26 -16.56 31.03 36.17
N ILE A 27 -16.17 29.96 35.49
CA ILE A 27 -15.12 29.02 35.93
C ILE A 27 -13.79 29.76 36.13
N ILE A 28 -13.40 30.58 35.17
CA ILE A 28 -12.16 31.36 35.25
C ILE A 28 -12.22 32.41 36.38
N ASP A 29 -13.36 33.06 36.58
CA ASP A 29 -13.53 34.06 37.64
C ASP A 29 -13.48 33.38 39.03
N GLU A 30 -14.10 32.22 39.20
CA GLU A 30 -13.99 31.42 40.42
C GLU A 30 -12.55 30.99 40.69
N TRP A 31 -11.83 30.52 39.67
CA TRP A 31 -10.44 30.13 39.80
C TRP A 31 -9.55 31.31 40.19
N LYS A 32 -9.71 32.46 39.54
CA LYS A 32 -8.95 33.67 39.86
C LYS A 32 -9.23 34.21 41.27
N SER A 33 -10.43 33.97 41.78
CA SER A 33 -10.79 34.43 43.11
C SER A 33 -9.99 33.78 44.25
N GLY A 34 -9.37 32.61 43.97
CA GLY A 34 -8.60 31.80 44.93
C GLY A 34 -9.44 31.27 46.12
N LYS A 35 -10.78 31.40 46.04
CA LYS A 35 -11.67 31.01 47.15
C LYS A 35 -11.90 29.51 47.24
N PHE A 36 -11.69 28.79 46.15
CA PHE A 36 -11.93 27.36 46.02
C PHE A 36 -10.69 26.65 45.51
N LYS A 37 -10.51 25.38 45.90
CA LYS A 37 -9.47 24.54 45.32
C LYS A 37 -9.85 24.16 43.90
N ASP A 38 -8.86 24.00 43.04
CA ASP A 38 -9.06 23.63 41.62
C ASP A 38 -9.99 22.43 41.47
N ARG A 39 -9.80 21.40 42.30
CA ARG A 39 -10.63 20.19 42.30
C ARG A 39 -12.11 20.48 42.60
N GLU A 40 -12.39 21.38 43.54
CA GLU A 40 -13.76 21.77 43.92
C GLU A 40 -14.47 22.49 42.78
N ILE A 41 -13.71 23.25 41.95
CA ILE A 41 -14.23 23.96 40.79
C ILE A 41 -14.60 22.96 39.69
N TRP A 42 -13.66 22.12 39.22
CA TRP A 42 -14.00 21.23 38.12
C TRP A 42 -15.06 20.18 38.48
N GLU A 43 -15.08 19.65 39.71
CA GLU A 43 -16.13 18.75 40.18
C GLU A 43 -17.52 19.45 40.21
N ARG A 44 -17.59 20.74 40.59
CA ARG A 44 -18.80 21.52 40.59
C ARG A 44 -19.40 21.70 39.21
N TYR A 45 -18.55 21.90 38.20
CA TYR A 45 -18.98 22.12 36.82
C TYR A 45 -19.01 20.80 35.98
N GLY A 46 -18.74 19.65 36.59
CA GLY A 46 -18.75 18.36 35.89
C GLY A 46 -17.69 18.24 34.83
N MET A 47 -16.55 18.93 34.99
CA MET A 47 -15.41 18.87 34.08
C MET A 47 -14.43 17.78 34.48
N SER A 48 -13.67 17.25 33.51
CA SER A 48 -12.46 16.50 33.84
C SER A 48 -11.32 17.46 34.20
N GLU A 49 -10.37 16.98 35.00
CA GLU A 49 -9.17 17.73 35.38
C GLU A 49 -8.45 18.30 34.13
N ASN A 50 -8.26 17.47 33.09
CA ASN A 50 -7.63 17.90 31.87
C ASN A 50 -8.38 19.02 31.15
N ALA A 51 -9.72 18.94 31.07
CA ALA A 51 -10.53 19.96 30.42
C ALA A 51 -10.47 21.29 31.21
N PHE A 52 -10.35 21.24 32.55
CA PHE A 52 -10.19 22.42 33.38
C PHE A 52 -8.84 23.10 33.14
N TYR A 53 -7.73 22.36 33.20
CA TYR A 53 -6.41 22.95 32.97
C TYR A 53 -6.22 23.41 31.50
N ASP A 54 -6.81 22.74 30.55
CA ASP A 54 -6.84 23.20 29.17
C ASP A 54 -7.58 24.53 28.99
N LEU A 55 -8.68 24.72 29.73
CA LEU A 55 -9.41 25.98 29.75
C LEU A 55 -8.58 27.12 30.36
N ILE A 56 -7.90 26.85 31.48
CA ILE A 56 -7.01 27.85 32.16
C ILE A 56 -5.85 28.20 31.21
N LYS A 57 -5.21 27.22 30.59
CA LYS A 57 -4.13 27.45 29.66
C LYS A 57 -4.58 28.31 28.47
N ARG A 58 -5.70 27.98 27.85
CA ARG A 58 -6.28 28.76 26.74
C ARG A 58 -6.59 30.19 27.17
N TYR A 59 -7.14 30.38 28.37
CA TYR A 59 -7.41 31.71 28.87
C TYR A 59 -6.11 32.49 29.18
N SER A 60 -5.08 31.85 29.72
CA SER A 60 -3.79 32.50 29.99
C SER A 60 -3.11 33.00 28.70
N GLU A 61 -3.21 32.22 27.60
CA GLU A 61 -2.63 32.52 26.31
C GLU A 61 -3.47 33.52 25.49
N GLU A 62 -4.78 33.33 25.41
CA GLU A 62 -5.67 34.01 24.45
C GLU A 62 -6.67 34.97 25.14
N LYS A 63 -6.66 35.09 26.50
CA LYS A 63 -7.59 35.89 27.32
C LYS A 63 -9.06 35.55 26.98
N GLU A 64 -9.91 36.56 26.81
CA GLU A 64 -11.34 36.38 26.51
C GLU A 64 -11.57 35.55 25.21
N ASN A 65 -10.70 35.65 24.22
CA ASN A 65 -10.78 34.84 23.00
C ASN A 65 -10.59 33.33 23.27
N GLY A 66 -9.88 32.96 24.35
CA GLY A 66 -9.71 31.56 24.76
C GLY A 66 -10.99 30.93 25.32
N LEU A 67 -12.03 31.73 25.65
CA LEU A 67 -13.33 31.24 26.12
C LEU A 67 -14.27 30.88 24.99
N ILE A 68 -14.03 31.41 23.78
CA ILE A 68 -14.83 31.18 22.58
C ILE A 68 -14.52 29.80 22.01
N ASP A 69 -15.53 29.14 21.49
CA ASP A 69 -15.33 27.87 20.80
C ASP A 69 -14.48 28.05 19.54
N LYS A 70 -13.38 27.31 19.50
CA LYS A 70 -12.58 27.27 18.27
C LYS A 70 -13.40 26.63 17.15
N SER A 71 -13.39 27.26 16.00
CA SER A 71 -14.05 26.73 14.80
C SER A 71 -13.60 25.28 14.56
N LYS A 72 -14.54 24.35 14.50
CA LYS A 72 -14.29 22.95 14.11
C LYS A 72 -14.01 22.82 12.61
N LYS A 73 -14.05 23.92 11.85
CA LYS A 73 -13.68 23.93 10.43
C LYS A 73 -12.19 23.63 10.32
N PRO A 74 -11.78 22.71 9.46
CA PRO A 74 -10.36 22.42 9.26
C PRO A 74 -9.64 23.71 8.85
N LYS A 75 -8.43 23.95 9.39
CA LYS A 75 -7.59 25.12 9.07
C LYS A 75 -7.33 25.25 7.56
N ASN A 76 -7.28 24.12 6.85
CA ASN A 76 -7.26 24.03 5.39
C ASN A 76 -8.56 23.33 4.97
N PRO A 77 -9.63 24.05 4.65
CA PRO A 77 -10.84 23.44 4.12
C PRO A 77 -10.48 22.67 2.86
N HIS A 78 -10.94 21.42 2.75
CA HIS A 78 -10.83 20.69 1.49
C HIS A 78 -11.48 21.55 0.40
N HIS A 79 -10.70 21.86 -0.64
CA HIS A 79 -11.23 22.58 -1.78
C HIS A 79 -12.47 21.83 -2.30
N LYS A 80 -13.54 22.57 -2.53
CA LYS A 80 -14.77 22.01 -3.09
C LYS A 80 -14.43 21.54 -4.51
N LEU A 81 -14.58 20.24 -4.76
CA LEU A 81 -14.43 19.69 -6.08
C LEU A 81 -15.53 20.28 -6.98
N GLU A 82 -15.14 20.76 -8.14
CA GLU A 82 -16.06 21.19 -9.19
C GLU A 82 -16.62 19.97 -9.92
N THR A 83 -17.71 20.16 -10.65
CA THR A 83 -18.33 19.09 -11.43
C THR A 83 -17.35 18.48 -12.44
N ASP A 84 -16.46 19.30 -13.01
CA ASP A 84 -15.47 18.83 -13.98
C ASP A 84 -14.35 18.02 -13.32
N ASP A 85 -13.95 18.34 -12.09
CA ASP A 85 -13.02 17.51 -11.31
C ASP A 85 -13.57 16.10 -11.08
N VAL A 86 -14.85 16.00 -10.77
CA VAL A 86 -15.56 14.73 -10.61
C VAL A 86 -15.59 13.95 -11.93
N LYS A 87 -15.85 14.63 -13.06
CA LYS A 87 -15.81 14.00 -14.39
C LYS A 87 -14.41 13.45 -14.73
N ILE A 88 -13.35 14.20 -14.42
CA ILE A 88 -11.96 13.75 -14.64
C ILE A 88 -11.68 12.45 -13.87
N ILE A 89 -12.08 12.37 -12.60
CA ILE A 89 -11.90 11.18 -11.77
C ILE A 89 -12.66 9.97 -12.34
N ILE A 90 -13.91 10.19 -12.75
CA ILE A 90 -14.75 9.17 -13.38
C ILE A 90 -14.13 8.71 -14.69
N GLN A 91 -13.64 9.64 -15.52
CA GLN A 91 -13.04 9.32 -16.81
C GLN A 91 -11.75 8.52 -16.66
N LYS A 92 -10.89 8.85 -15.69
CA LYS A 92 -9.71 8.05 -15.39
C LYS A 92 -10.06 6.59 -15.06
N ALA A 93 -11.08 6.37 -14.24
CA ALA A 93 -11.54 5.03 -13.89
C ALA A 93 -12.13 4.29 -15.12
N LYS A 94 -12.90 4.98 -15.97
CA LYS A 94 -13.46 4.41 -17.20
C LYS A 94 -12.39 4.07 -18.22
N ASN A 95 -11.42 4.94 -18.44
CA ASN A 95 -10.29 4.68 -19.35
C ASN A 95 -9.53 3.41 -18.94
N GLU A 96 -9.35 3.20 -17.65
CA GLU A 96 -8.72 1.99 -17.13
C GLU A 96 -9.58 0.74 -17.38
N GLN A 97 -10.89 0.83 -17.19
CA GLN A 97 -11.82 -0.25 -17.54
C GLN A 97 -11.82 -0.56 -19.03
N GLU A 98 -11.76 0.45 -19.89
CA GLU A 98 -11.68 0.29 -21.34
C GLU A 98 -10.36 -0.36 -21.76
N ARG A 99 -9.25 0.04 -21.16
CA ARG A 99 -7.93 -0.59 -21.36
C ARG A 99 -7.98 -2.08 -21.03
N ILE A 100 -8.57 -2.44 -19.90
CA ILE A 100 -8.74 -3.84 -19.49
C ILE A 100 -9.62 -4.61 -20.50
N LYS A 101 -10.72 -4.02 -20.96
CA LYS A 101 -11.60 -4.63 -21.96
C LYS A 101 -10.91 -4.84 -23.32
N SER A 102 -10.09 -3.88 -23.75
CA SER A 102 -9.28 -4.00 -24.96
C SER A 102 -8.34 -5.20 -24.86
N HIS A 103 -7.56 -5.31 -23.79
CA HIS A 103 -6.68 -6.45 -23.54
C HIS A 103 -7.45 -7.79 -23.44
N GLN A 104 -8.66 -7.77 -22.85
CA GLN A 104 -9.52 -8.96 -22.83
C GLN A 104 -9.95 -9.38 -24.23
N SER A 105 -10.25 -8.43 -25.11
CA SER A 105 -10.66 -8.69 -26.48
C SER A 105 -9.49 -9.21 -27.32
N GLU A 106 -8.30 -8.62 -27.18
CA GLU A 106 -7.07 -9.11 -27.79
C GLU A 106 -6.77 -10.55 -27.34
N PHE A 107 -6.87 -10.80 -26.05
CA PHE A 107 -6.69 -12.12 -25.47
C PHE A 107 -7.66 -13.17 -26.07
N VAL A 108 -8.95 -12.84 -26.19
CA VAL A 108 -9.96 -13.74 -26.77
C VAL A 108 -9.68 -13.99 -28.25
N ASN A 109 -9.30 -12.95 -29.01
CA ASN A 109 -8.96 -13.06 -30.41
C ASN A 109 -7.70 -13.91 -30.63
N ASP A 110 -6.63 -13.69 -29.86
CA ASP A 110 -5.42 -14.50 -29.92
C ASP A 110 -5.70 -15.97 -29.59
N MET A 111 -6.59 -16.22 -28.65
CA MET A 111 -7.02 -17.57 -28.33
C MET A 111 -7.80 -18.23 -29.47
N MET A 112 -8.74 -17.52 -30.09
CA MET A 112 -9.52 -18.03 -31.21
C MET A 112 -8.60 -18.35 -32.40
N ASN A 113 -7.64 -17.48 -32.65
CA ASN A 113 -6.66 -17.67 -33.75
C ASN A 113 -5.69 -18.82 -33.47
N SER A 114 -5.47 -19.20 -32.23
CA SER A 114 -4.61 -20.32 -31.85
C SER A 114 -5.24 -21.72 -32.06
N GLY A 115 -6.48 -21.77 -32.58
CA GLY A 115 -7.20 -23.03 -32.89
C GLY A 115 -7.68 -23.80 -31.65
N ARG A 116 -7.79 -23.17 -30.49
CA ARG A 116 -8.11 -23.85 -29.23
C ARG A 116 -9.51 -23.54 -28.73
N SER A 117 -10.23 -24.60 -28.43
CA SER A 117 -11.52 -24.52 -27.74
C SER A 117 -11.32 -24.50 -26.21
N LEU A 118 -11.51 -23.35 -25.57
CA LEU A 118 -11.67 -23.30 -24.14
C LEU A 118 -13.17 -23.33 -23.76
N SER A 119 -13.49 -23.97 -22.66
CA SER A 119 -14.85 -23.93 -22.13
C SER A 119 -15.27 -22.51 -21.77
N LYS A 120 -16.56 -22.18 -21.95
CA LYS A 120 -17.11 -20.85 -21.58
C LYS A 120 -16.76 -20.44 -20.15
N SER A 121 -16.81 -21.37 -19.19
CA SER A 121 -16.47 -21.13 -17.78
C SER A 121 -14.99 -20.73 -17.56
N LYS A 122 -14.07 -21.30 -18.37
CA LYS A 122 -12.65 -20.89 -18.33
C LYS A 122 -12.42 -19.50 -18.88
N ILE A 123 -13.12 -19.14 -19.97
CA ILE A 123 -13.07 -17.78 -20.55
C ILE A 123 -13.63 -16.77 -19.57
N GLU A 124 -14.77 -17.05 -18.94
CA GLU A 124 -15.34 -16.20 -17.89
C GLU A 124 -14.40 -16.02 -16.69
N GLY A 125 -13.86 -17.10 -16.13
CA GLY A 125 -12.92 -17.02 -15.00
C GLY A 125 -11.64 -16.24 -15.32
N LEU A 126 -11.18 -16.25 -16.58
CA LEU A 126 -10.06 -15.42 -17.02
C LEU A 126 -10.46 -13.95 -17.17
N LYS A 127 -11.65 -13.65 -17.70
CA LYS A 127 -12.20 -12.30 -17.75
C LYS A 127 -12.39 -11.70 -16.36
N ASP A 128 -12.88 -12.49 -15.41
CA ASP A 128 -13.04 -12.06 -14.01
C ASP A 128 -11.68 -11.76 -13.36
N SER A 129 -10.65 -12.57 -13.63
CA SER A 129 -9.30 -12.29 -13.14
C SER A 129 -8.70 -11.00 -13.73
N MET A 130 -9.05 -10.66 -14.98
CA MET A 130 -8.65 -9.40 -15.62
C MET A 130 -9.47 -8.21 -15.10
N ASN A 131 -10.74 -8.39 -14.76
CA ASN A 131 -11.57 -7.36 -14.14
C ASN A 131 -11.04 -6.92 -12.77
N SER A 132 -10.36 -7.82 -12.04
CA SER A 132 -9.71 -7.48 -10.76
C SER A 132 -8.47 -6.59 -10.88
N ALA A 133 -8.00 -6.32 -12.10
CA ALA A 133 -6.81 -5.51 -12.39
C ALA A 133 -7.08 -4.00 -12.43
N ILE A 134 -8.25 -3.53 -11.99
CA ILE A 134 -8.58 -2.10 -11.95
C ILE A 134 -7.65 -1.37 -10.98
N HIS A 135 -7.12 -0.23 -11.41
CA HIS A 135 -6.31 0.64 -10.57
C HIS A 135 -7.08 1.03 -9.30
N GLY A 136 -6.51 0.72 -8.14
CA GLY A 136 -7.12 1.04 -6.86
C GLY A 136 -7.33 2.55 -6.69
N VAL A 137 -8.36 2.92 -5.93
CA VAL A 137 -8.73 4.33 -5.62
C VAL A 137 -7.57 5.21 -5.19
N ARG A 138 -6.53 4.63 -4.57
CA ARG A 138 -5.32 5.37 -4.17
C ARG A 138 -4.52 5.86 -5.36
N ARG A 139 -4.42 5.05 -6.41
CA ARG A 139 -3.67 5.40 -7.62
C ARG A 139 -4.43 6.47 -8.41
N ILE A 140 -5.74 6.32 -8.57
CA ILE A 140 -6.58 7.33 -9.21
C ILE A 140 -6.47 8.67 -8.48
N ALA A 141 -6.50 8.67 -7.13
CA ALA A 141 -6.31 9.87 -6.33
C ALA A 141 -4.94 10.51 -6.56
N HIS A 142 -3.89 9.70 -6.63
CA HIS A 142 -2.53 10.17 -6.88
C HIS A 142 -2.39 10.80 -8.27
N GLU A 143 -2.83 10.12 -9.31
CA GLU A 143 -2.81 10.60 -10.69
C GLU A 143 -3.61 11.89 -10.88
N PHE A 144 -4.79 11.97 -10.26
CA PHE A 144 -5.59 13.20 -10.25
C PHE A 144 -4.82 14.35 -9.59
N ASN A 145 -4.20 14.12 -8.44
CA ASN A 145 -3.47 15.15 -7.71
C ASN A 145 -2.24 15.65 -8.49
N ILE A 146 -1.56 14.77 -9.24
CA ILE A 146 -0.48 15.13 -10.14
C ILE A 146 -1.01 16.02 -11.27
N ASP A 147 -2.08 15.62 -11.93
CA ASP A 147 -2.68 16.42 -13.02
C ASP A 147 -3.08 17.82 -12.54
N MET A 148 -3.70 17.90 -11.34
CA MET A 148 -4.07 19.20 -10.76
C MET A 148 -2.84 20.06 -10.46
N GLN A 149 -1.76 19.47 -9.99
CA GLN A 149 -0.51 20.18 -9.75
C GLN A 149 0.12 20.69 -11.06
N TRP A 150 0.12 19.88 -12.12
CA TRP A 150 0.58 20.31 -13.46
C TRP A 150 -0.24 21.45 -14.04
N LEU A 151 -1.54 21.48 -13.74
CA LEU A 151 -2.45 22.58 -14.13
C LEU A 151 -2.34 23.81 -13.22
N GLY A 152 -1.40 23.83 -12.26
CA GLY A 152 -1.24 24.93 -11.29
C GLY A 152 -2.38 25.03 -10.28
N ARG A 153 -3.23 24.00 -10.15
CA ARG A 153 -4.36 23.97 -9.21
C ARG A 153 -3.94 23.35 -7.87
N THR A 154 -4.35 23.98 -6.77
CA THR A 154 -4.03 23.51 -5.39
C THR A 154 -4.96 22.43 -4.88
N ILE A 155 -5.89 21.95 -5.71
CA ILE A 155 -6.86 20.92 -5.34
C ILE A 155 -6.14 19.59 -5.09
N ARG A 156 -6.45 18.96 -3.95
CA ARG A 156 -6.00 17.60 -3.63
C ARG A 156 -7.16 16.74 -3.15
N ILE A 157 -7.17 15.48 -3.58
CA ILE A 157 -8.18 14.51 -3.21
C ILE A 157 -7.55 13.30 -2.54
N GLY A 158 -8.20 12.78 -1.51
CA GLY A 158 -7.80 11.53 -0.85
C GLY A 158 -8.56 10.31 -1.39
N LYS A 159 -8.03 9.12 -1.10
CA LYS A 159 -8.61 7.83 -1.52
C LYS A 159 -10.09 7.66 -1.17
N SER A 160 -10.50 8.11 0.03
CA SER A 160 -11.89 7.95 0.50
C SER A 160 -12.85 8.74 -0.38
N ARG A 161 -12.48 9.97 -0.75
CA ARG A 161 -13.30 10.80 -1.61
C ARG A 161 -13.40 10.26 -3.04
N VAL A 162 -12.30 9.71 -3.57
CA VAL A 162 -12.33 9.01 -4.88
C VAL A 162 -13.24 7.79 -4.81
N HIS A 163 -13.12 6.99 -3.75
CA HIS A 163 -13.99 5.82 -3.53
C HIS A 163 -15.47 6.23 -3.52
N ASP A 164 -15.83 7.27 -2.76
CA ASP A 164 -17.22 7.75 -2.68
C ASP A 164 -17.75 8.20 -4.05
N ILE A 165 -16.92 8.93 -4.83
CA ILE A 165 -17.28 9.38 -6.18
C ILE A 165 -17.53 8.18 -7.10
N LEU A 166 -16.62 7.20 -7.11
CA LEU A 166 -16.72 6.05 -8.01
C LEU A 166 -17.86 5.10 -7.61
N THR A 167 -18.13 4.97 -6.30
CA THR A 167 -19.29 4.22 -5.80
C THR A 167 -20.60 4.90 -6.17
N SER A 168 -20.67 6.24 -6.02
CA SER A 168 -21.85 7.02 -6.42
C SER A 168 -22.08 6.99 -7.93
N ALA A 169 -21.01 6.84 -8.71
CA ALA A 169 -21.08 6.68 -10.16
C ALA A 169 -21.37 5.23 -10.63
N GLY A 170 -21.53 4.29 -9.71
CA GLY A 170 -21.78 2.87 -10.02
C GLY A 170 -20.58 2.12 -10.63
N ILE A 171 -19.35 2.65 -10.48
CA ILE A 171 -18.13 2.05 -11.01
C ILE A 171 -17.52 1.07 -10.01
N TYR A 172 -17.70 1.33 -8.72
CA TYR A 172 -17.26 0.47 -7.62
C TYR A 172 -18.44 -0.05 -6.82
N GLU A 173 -18.41 -1.33 -6.46
CA GLU A 173 -19.31 -1.92 -5.48
C GLU A 173 -18.76 -1.68 -4.07
N LYS A 174 -19.67 -1.55 -3.08
CA LYS A 174 -19.28 -1.47 -1.67
C LYS A 174 -18.76 -2.84 -1.22
N GLU A 175 -17.43 -3.01 -1.13
CA GLU A 175 -16.85 -4.16 -0.45
C GLU A 175 -16.98 -4.03 1.08
N GLU A 176 -17.47 -5.07 1.74
CA GLU A 176 -17.37 -5.17 3.20
C GLU A 176 -15.90 -5.34 3.61
N ILE A 177 -15.37 -4.35 4.32
CA ILE A 177 -13.97 -4.34 4.76
C ILE A 177 -13.80 -5.32 5.91
N ILE A 178 -13.23 -6.48 5.65
CA ILE A 178 -12.75 -7.41 6.67
C ILE A 178 -11.57 -6.76 7.41
N LYS A 179 -11.80 -6.40 8.69
CA LYS A 179 -10.85 -5.64 9.53
C LYS A 179 -9.73 -6.51 10.14
N ASN A 180 -9.09 -7.36 9.40
CA ASN A 180 -7.89 -8.04 9.87
C ASN A 180 -6.64 -7.31 9.36
N LYS A 181 -6.08 -6.42 10.19
CA LYS A 181 -4.78 -5.79 9.90
C LYS A 181 -3.68 -6.84 10.11
N PRO A 182 -2.91 -7.22 9.08
CA PRO A 182 -1.72 -8.03 9.27
C PRO A 182 -0.71 -7.28 10.13
N LYS A 183 0.00 -8.01 11.03
CA LYS A 183 1.13 -7.44 11.76
C LYS A 183 2.16 -6.94 10.74
N HIS A 184 2.59 -5.68 10.87
CA HIS A 184 3.62 -5.13 10.00
C HIS A 184 4.94 -5.86 10.23
N LEU A 185 5.45 -6.53 9.20
CA LEU A 185 6.85 -6.96 9.16
C LEU A 185 7.72 -5.72 8.99
N ASN A 186 8.72 -5.56 9.86
CA ASN A 186 9.68 -4.48 9.71
C ASN A 186 10.46 -4.66 8.40
N ARG A 187 10.53 -3.60 7.61
CA ARG A 187 11.37 -3.56 6.42
C ARG A 187 12.84 -3.47 6.82
N PRO A 188 13.77 -4.08 6.05
CA PRO A 188 15.19 -3.79 6.18
C PRO A 188 15.47 -2.30 5.99
N GLU A 189 16.48 -1.77 6.66
CA GLU A 189 16.84 -0.35 6.54
C GLU A 189 17.50 -0.03 5.21
N GLU A 190 18.25 -0.99 4.64
CA GLU A 190 18.99 -0.82 3.39
C GLU A 190 18.57 -1.84 2.33
N PRO A 191 18.67 -1.49 1.04
CA PRO A 191 18.39 -2.41 -0.06
C PRO A 191 19.50 -3.48 -0.18
N LEU A 192 19.19 -4.52 -0.91
CA LEU A 192 20.12 -5.60 -1.29
C LEU A 192 20.71 -6.39 -0.10
N GLN A 193 20.07 -6.29 1.08
CA GLN A 193 20.47 -7.06 2.27
C GLN A 193 19.57 -8.25 2.54
N LYS A 194 18.25 -8.06 2.37
CA LYS A 194 17.26 -9.10 2.70
C LYS A 194 16.28 -9.29 1.56
N PHE A 195 16.15 -10.55 1.17
CA PHE A 195 15.30 -10.94 0.05
C PHE A 195 14.25 -11.94 0.50
N SER A 196 13.16 -12.00 -0.25
CA SER A 196 12.19 -13.08 -0.21
C SER A 196 12.16 -13.76 -1.57
N MET A 197 12.26 -15.09 -1.61
CA MET A 197 12.17 -15.87 -2.83
C MET A 197 11.02 -16.86 -2.76
N ASP A 198 10.38 -17.08 -3.90
CA ASP A 198 9.29 -18.03 -4.05
C ASP A 198 9.03 -18.37 -5.51
N PHE A 199 8.27 -19.45 -5.75
CA PHE A 199 7.75 -19.78 -7.07
C PHE A 199 6.26 -19.50 -7.17
N THR A 200 5.87 -18.91 -8.27
CA THR A 200 4.46 -18.87 -8.68
C THR A 200 4.33 -19.54 -10.07
N HIS A 201 3.14 -19.58 -10.63
CA HIS A 201 2.93 -20.22 -11.93
C HIS A 201 1.94 -19.44 -12.80
N LYS A 202 2.04 -19.66 -14.11
CA LYS A 202 1.12 -19.18 -15.14
C LYS A 202 0.92 -20.28 -16.18
N ARG A 203 -0.31 -20.46 -16.67
CA ARG A 203 -0.56 -21.35 -17.80
C ARG A 203 -0.12 -20.68 -19.10
N ILE A 204 0.62 -21.41 -19.88
CA ILE A 204 1.06 -21.03 -21.23
C ILE A 204 0.07 -21.62 -22.24
N GLY A 205 -0.02 -21.03 -23.38
CA GLY A 205 -1.00 -21.33 -24.42
C GLY A 205 -1.22 -22.80 -24.77
N ASN A 206 -0.23 -23.67 -24.58
CA ASN A 206 -0.35 -25.13 -24.79
C ASN A 206 -1.07 -25.88 -23.67
N GLY A 207 -1.45 -25.18 -22.59
CA GLY A 207 -1.89 -25.81 -21.37
C GLY A 207 -0.74 -26.16 -20.44
N ASP A 208 0.51 -25.95 -20.88
CA ASP A 208 1.70 -26.16 -20.07
C ASP A 208 1.70 -25.22 -18.86
N LEU A 209 2.31 -25.67 -17.79
CA LEU A 209 2.47 -24.89 -16.59
C LEU A 209 3.86 -24.24 -16.59
N GLY A 210 3.91 -22.93 -16.79
CA GLY A 210 5.12 -22.15 -16.61
C GLY A 210 5.30 -21.76 -15.15
N TYR A 211 6.42 -22.16 -14.53
CA TYR A 211 6.80 -21.74 -13.20
C TYR A 211 7.60 -20.45 -13.29
N ILE A 212 7.34 -19.54 -12.40
CA ILE A 212 7.99 -18.22 -12.31
C ILE A 212 8.75 -18.17 -11.00
N PHE A 213 10.07 -18.18 -11.06
CA PHE A 213 10.91 -17.86 -9.91
C PHE A 213 10.90 -16.35 -9.70
N GLY A 214 10.71 -15.91 -8.47
CA GLY A 214 10.81 -14.51 -8.08
C GLY A 214 11.75 -14.35 -6.90
N LEU A 215 12.61 -13.34 -6.98
CA LEU A 215 13.46 -12.87 -5.90
C LEU A 215 13.17 -11.39 -5.68
N LEU A 216 12.62 -11.04 -4.53
CA LEU A 216 12.14 -9.71 -4.21
C LEU A 216 12.97 -9.12 -3.08
N ASP A 217 13.50 -7.92 -3.27
CA ASP A 217 14.14 -7.14 -2.21
C ASP A 217 13.09 -6.63 -1.22
N MET A 218 13.26 -6.97 0.06
CA MET A 218 12.30 -6.63 1.10
C MET A 218 12.36 -5.17 1.55
N HIS A 219 13.40 -4.41 1.18
CA HIS A 219 13.50 -2.98 1.48
C HIS A 219 12.55 -2.16 0.59
N ASN A 220 12.57 -2.39 -0.70
CA ASN A 220 11.89 -1.56 -1.72
C ASN A 220 10.82 -2.30 -2.54
N ASP A 221 10.54 -3.57 -2.23
CA ASP A 221 9.63 -4.45 -2.97
C ASP A 221 10.00 -4.66 -4.46
N ALA A 222 11.25 -4.41 -4.88
CA ALA A 222 11.68 -4.64 -6.25
C ALA A 222 11.91 -6.12 -6.54
N PHE A 223 11.42 -6.61 -7.67
CA PHE A 223 11.86 -7.91 -8.18
C PHE A 223 13.27 -7.78 -8.77
N VAL A 224 14.26 -8.25 -8.04
CA VAL A 224 15.65 -8.31 -8.49
C VAL A 224 15.78 -9.39 -9.57
N GLU A 225 15.07 -10.50 -9.40
CA GLU A 225 14.98 -11.58 -10.40
C GLU A 225 13.52 -12.01 -10.61
N LEU A 226 13.17 -12.28 -11.85
CA LEU A 226 11.87 -12.80 -12.26
C LEU A 226 12.05 -13.63 -13.53
N THR A 227 12.15 -14.93 -13.39
CA THR A 227 12.53 -15.84 -14.47
C THR A 227 11.56 -17.01 -14.60
N GLY A 228 11.30 -17.45 -15.83
CA GLY A 228 10.34 -18.50 -16.16
C GLY A 228 11.00 -19.84 -16.49
N TYR A 229 10.42 -20.94 -15.96
CA TYR A 229 10.91 -22.31 -16.11
C TYR A 229 9.77 -23.30 -16.39
N SER A 230 10.10 -24.42 -17.03
CA SER A 230 9.16 -25.53 -17.25
C SER A 230 8.96 -26.41 -16.00
N GLU A 231 9.90 -26.34 -15.06
CA GLU A 231 9.87 -27.07 -13.81
C GLU A 231 10.41 -26.21 -12.66
N LYS A 232 10.32 -26.72 -11.43
CA LYS A 232 10.91 -26.09 -10.25
C LYS A 232 11.75 -27.13 -9.48
N ASN A 233 13.02 -26.81 -9.26
CA ASN A 233 13.94 -27.65 -8.52
C ASN A 233 15.08 -26.82 -7.89
N GLY A 234 15.93 -27.47 -7.07
CA GLY A 234 17.02 -26.80 -6.36
C GLY A 234 18.12 -26.23 -7.27
N ASN A 235 18.35 -26.81 -8.45
CA ASN A 235 19.36 -26.32 -9.38
C ASN A 235 18.94 -24.98 -9.98
N ILE A 236 17.65 -24.84 -10.33
CA ILE A 236 17.07 -23.57 -10.79
C ILE A 236 17.21 -22.49 -9.72
N VAL A 237 16.97 -22.82 -8.45
CA VAL A 237 17.16 -21.88 -7.35
C VAL A 237 18.63 -21.44 -7.28
N VAL A 238 19.59 -22.38 -7.36
CA VAL A 238 21.01 -22.06 -7.34
C VAL A 238 21.42 -21.17 -8.51
N GLU A 239 20.96 -21.45 -9.74
CA GLU A 239 21.21 -20.62 -10.93
C GLU A 239 20.81 -19.16 -10.71
N ASN A 240 19.62 -18.91 -10.16
CA ASN A 240 19.15 -17.56 -9.86
C ASN A 240 19.94 -16.90 -8.70
N LEU A 241 20.35 -17.67 -7.71
CA LEU A 241 21.20 -17.15 -6.62
C LEU A 241 22.64 -16.87 -7.07
N GLU A 242 23.16 -17.62 -8.04
CA GLU A 242 24.44 -17.30 -8.71
C GLU A 242 24.38 -15.96 -9.42
N PHE A 243 23.28 -15.69 -10.15
CA PHE A 243 23.07 -14.39 -10.77
C PHE A 243 23.08 -13.26 -9.72
N LEU A 244 22.35 -13.43 -8.61
CA LEU A 244 22.36 -12.46 -7.51
C LEU A 244 23.78 -12.18 -6.99
N ARG A 245 24.60 -13.22 -6.86
CA ARG A 245 25.98 -13.09 -6.38
C ARG A 245 26.96 -12.49 -7.38
N ARG A 246 26.63 -12.43 -8.66
CA ARG A 246 27.39 -11.64 -9.65
C ARG A 246 27.15 -10.14 -9.51
N VAL A 247 25.97 -9.75 -8.99
CA VAL A 247 25.55 -8.35 -8.82
C VAL A 247 25.96 -7.81 -7.45
N ILE A 248 25.86 -8.62 -6.41
CA ILE A 248 26.18 -8.22 -5.03
C ILE A 248 27.56 -8.80 -4.65
N PRO A 249 28.50 -7.98 -4.13
CA PRO A 249 29.81 -8.44 -3.70
C PRO A 249 29.76 -9.63 -2.73
N SER A 250 30.68 -10.58 -2.86
CA SER A 250 30.71 -11.82 -2.06
C SER A 250 30.94 -11.56 -0.56
N GLU A 251 31.59 -10.45 -0.23
CA GLU A 251 31.87 -9.99 1.14
C GLU A 251 30.60 -9.52 1.85
N GLN A 252 29.64 -9.00 1.09
CA GLN A 252 28.36 -8.57 1.63
C GLN A 252 27.52 -9.77 2.01
N LYS A 253 27.22 -9.89 3.31
CA LYS A 253 26.29 -10.89 3.83
C LYS A 253 24.86 -10.54 3.42
N ILE A 254 24.14 -11.51 2.86
CA ILE A 254 22.74 -11.35 2.49
C ILE A 254 21.88 -12.40 3.18
N GLU A 255 20.65 -12.04 3.46
CA GLU A 255 19.63 -12.92 4.04
C GLU A 255 18.54 -13.21 3.01
N ILE A 256 18.17 -14.47 2.83
CA ILE A 256 17.10 -14.85 1.92
C ILE A 256 16.06 -15.67 2.68
N ARG A 257 14.80 -15.32 2.53
CA ARG A 257 13.67 -16.04 3.11
C ARG A 257 12.91 -16.80 2.03
N SER A 258 12.56 -18.05 2.33
CA SER A 258 11.70 -18.87 1.49
C SER A 258 10.78 -19.73 2.34
N ASP A 259 9.75 -20.30 1.73
CA ASP A 259 8.97 -21.35 2.36
C ASP A 259 9.77 -22.67 2.49
N GLY A 260 9.17 -23.68 3.09
CA GLY A 260 9.77 -24.99 3.25
C GLY A 260 9.65 -25.92 2.05
N GLY A 261 9.39 -25.39 0.85
CA GLY A 261 9.30 -26.16 -0.39
C GLY A 261 10.56 -26.98 -0.65
N LYS A 262 10.40 -28.18 -1.25
CA LYS A 262 11.54 -29.07 -1.53
C LYS A 262 12.56 -28.43 -2.47
N GLU A 263 12.13 -27.53 -3.33
CA GLU A 263 12.93 -26.73 -4.24
C GLU A 263 13.89 -25.79 -3.52
N PHE A 264 13.55 -25.31 -2.34
CA PHE A 264 14.37 -24.41 -1.51
C PHE A 264 15.08 -25.16 -0.39
N ASN A 265 14.39 -26.10 0.26
CA ASN A 265 14.88 -26.81 1.44
C ASN A 265 15.58 -28.13 1.08
N ASN A 266 16.66 -28.08 0.31
CA ASN A 266 17.47 -29.24 -0.08
C ASN A 266 18.97 -28.99 0.13
N LYS A 267 19.77 -30.03 0.01
CA LYS A 267 21.23 -29.97 0.26
C LYS A 267 21.95 -29.06 -0.75
N THR A 268 21.54 -29.07 -2.04
CA THR A 268 22.18 -28.30 -3.10
C THR A 268 22.08 -26.80 -2.80
N VAL A 269 20.87 -26.31 -2.48
CA VAL A 269 20.64 -24.90 -2.17
C VAL A 269 21.33 -24.49 -0.86
N LYS A 270 21.26 -25.33 0.18
CA LYS A 270 21.92 -25.05 1.47
C LYS A 270 23.43 -24.97 1.34
N ASN A 271 24.06 -25.92 0.63
CA ASN A 271 25.50 -25.90 0.41
C ASN A 271 25.91 -24.62 -0.36
N PHE A 272 25.20 -24.31 -1.45
CA PHE A 272 25.46 -23.09 -2.20
C PHE A 272 25.36 -21.83 -1.31
N CYS A 273 24.29 -21.71 -0.52
CA CYS A 273 24.11 -20.57 0.38
C CYS A 273 25.26 -20.45 1.39
N ASN A 274 25.70 -21.57 1.98
CA ASN A 274 26.82 -21.58 2.91
C ASN A 274 28.14 -21.14 2.24
N ASP A 275 28.41 -21.65 1.03
CA ASP A 275 29.64 -21.34 0.28
C ASP A 275 29.68 -19.89 -0.20
N LYS A 276 28.52 -19.27 -0.39
CA LYS A 276 28.38 -17.92 -0.96
C LYS A 276 27.99 -16.85 0.07
N ASN A 277 28.18 -17.06 1.36
CA ASN A 277 27.87 -16.10 2.42
C ASN A 277 26.38 -15.62 2.38
N ILE A 278 25.47 -16.56 2.14
CA ILE A 278 24.03 -16.34 2.12
C ILE A 278 23.39 -17.04 3.33
N ILE A 279 22.65 -16.29 4.15
CA ILE A 279 21.84 -16.88 5.22
C ILE A 279 20.48 -17.23 4.64
N LEU A 280 20.19 -18.53 4.54
CA LEU A 280 18.91 -19.04 4.12
C LEU A 280 18.00 -19.28 5.33
N HIS A 281 16.91 -18.51 5.40
CA HIS A 281 15.86 -18.68 6.41
C HIS A 281 14.67 -19.43 5.81
N ILE A 282 14.54 -20.70 6.21
CA ILE A 282 13.35 -21.49 5.85
C ILE A 282 12.22 -21.16 6.85
N ILE A 283 11.12 -20.63 6.34
CA ILE A 283 9.98 -20.21 7.14
C ILE A 283 9.18 -21.44 7.59
N PRO A 284 8.83 -21.56 8.88
CA PRO A 284 7.97 -22.63 9.36
C PRO A 284 6.59 -22.62 8.68
N LYS A 285 6.01 -23.80 8.49
CA LYS A 285 4.61 -23.94 8.03
C LYS A 285 3.69 -23.13 8.95
N ALA A 286 2.64 -22.55 8.38
CA ALA A 286 1.65 -21.74 9.08
C ALA A 286 2.13 -20.36 9.57
N SER A 287 3.15 -19.77 8.92
CA SER A 287 3.60 -18.39 9.16
C SER A 287 3.45 -17.50 7.92
N PRO A 288 2.26 -17.38 7.32
CA PRO A 288 2.06 -16.71 6.01
C PRO A 288 2.46 -15.23 6.04
N TRP A 289 2.42 -14.58 7.22
CA TRP A 289 2.82 -13.17 7.34
C TRP A 289 4.30 -12.93 7.01
N ILE A 290 5.16 -13.94 7.13
CA ILE A 290 6.60 -13.80 6.86
C ILE A 290 6.87 -13.77 5.34
N GLN A 291 6.06 -14.45 4.52
CA GLN A 291 6.12 -14.45 3.05
C GLN A 291 5.31 -13.31 2.41
N ALA A 292 4.62 -12.51 3.23
CA ALA A 292 3.68 -11.50 2.74
C ALA A 292 4.28 -10.48 1.74
N PHE A 293 5.61 -10.28 1.73
CA PHE A 293 6.26 -9.39 0.76
C PHE A 293 6.16 -9.94 -0.66
N ILE A 294 6.67 -11.14 -0.88
CA ILE A 294 6.69 -11.74 -2.21
C ILE A 294 5.29 -12.17 -2.68
N GLU A 295 4.43 -12.62 -1.77
CA GLU A 295 3.03 -12.93 -2.09
C GLU A 295 2.28 -11.71 -2.63
N ARG A 296 2.46 -10.54 -2.01
CA ARG A 296 1.91 -9.27 -2.52
C ARG A 296 2.52 -8.86 -3.85
N GLY A 297 3.84 -9.03 -3.98
CA GLY A 297 4.56 -8.80 -5.24
C GLY A 297 3.97 -9.64 -6.36
N PHE A 298 3.85 -10.94 -6.17
CA PHE A 298 3.25 -11.85 -7.17
C PHE A 298 1.77 -11.57 -7.45
N ARG A 299 1.00 -11.20 -6.45
CA ARG A 299 -0.40 -10.80 -6.65
C ARG A 299 -0.48 -9.59 -7.58
N THR A 300 0.28 -8.54 -7.30
CA THR A 300 0.33 -7.34 -8.14
C THR A 300 0.84 -7.67 -9.54
N LEU A 301 1.93 -8.44 -9.64
CA LEU A 301 2.49 -8.88 -10.92
C LEU A 301 1.45 -9.62 -11.77
N LYS A 302 0.71 -10.55 -11.17
CA LYS A 302 -0.34 -11.29 -11.87
C LYS A 302 -1.49 -10.37 -12.27
N GLN A 303 -1.98 -9.54 -11.37
CA GLN A 303 -3.16 -8.71 -11.60
C GLN A 303 -2.92 -7.59 -12.62
N GLU A 304 -1.77 -6.94 -12.56
CA GLU A 304 -1.52 -5.75 -13.36
C GLU A 304 -0.70 -6.01 -14.64
N PHE A 305 -0.07 -7.19 -14.76
CA PHE A 305 0.79 -7.52 -15.89
C PHE A 305 0.45 -8.89 -16.51
N LEU A 306 0.69 -9.99 -15.81
CA LEU A 306 0.64 -11.32 -16.40
C LEU A 306 -0.76 -11.76 -16.83
N ASN A 307 -1.81 -11.35 -16.13
CA ASN A 307 -3.19 -11.73 -16.47
C ASN A 307 -3.78 -10.88 -17.60
N LEU A 308 -3.12 -9.78 -17.96
CA LEU A 308 -3.52 -8.92 -19.07
C LEU A 308 -3.00 -9.38 -20.42
N VAL A 309 -2.07 -10.34 -20.45
CA VAL A 309 -1.41 -10.79 -21.68
C VAL A 309 -1.65 -12.27 -21.90
N TRP A 310 -1.98 -12.62 -23.15
CA TRP A 310 -1.98 -14.01 -23.59
C TRP A 310 -0.58 -14.47 -23.90
N ILE A 311 -0.15 -15.57 -23.29
CA ILE A 311 1.17 -16.15 -23.43
C ILE A 311 1.05 -17.43 -24.25
N GLY A 312 1.25 -17.33 -25.56
CA GLY A 312 1.03 -18.41 -26.51
C GLY A 312 2.11 -19.51 -26.50
N ASN A 313 3.35 -19.16 -26.21
CA ASN A 313 4.52 -20.05 -26.26
C ASN A 313 5.56 -19.65 -25.21
N TRP A 314 6.65 -20.43 -25.11
CA TRP A 314 7.72 -20.23 -24.14
C TRP A 314 8.57 -18.99 -24.39
N ASP A 315 8.80 -18.61 -25.65
CA ASP A 315 9.58 -17.42 -25.97
C ASP A 315 8.82 -16.17 -25.53
N LYS A 316 7.53 -16.06 -25.89
CA LYS A 316 6.66 -14.99 -25.42
C LYS A 316 6.53 -14.97 -23.88
N PHE A 317 6.61 -16.13 -23.21
CA PHE A 317 6.60 -16.19 -21.76
C PHE A 317 7.79 -15.48 -21.13
N LYS A 318 8.99 -15.70 -21.67
CA LYS A 318 10.20 -15.02 -21.21
C LYS A 318 10.13 -13.51 -21.43
N ASP A 319 9.72 -13.08 -22.62
CA ASP A 319 9.59 -11.66 -22.94
C ASP A 319 8.58 -10.95 -22.03
N VAL A 320 7.41 -11.57 -21.83
CA VAL A 320 6.38 -11.04 -20.93
C VAL A 320 6.87 -10.93 -19.49
N LEU A 321 7.73 -11.84 -19.02
CA LEU A 321 8.30 -11.74 -17.67
C LEU A 321 9.29 -10.58 -17.55
N ILE A 322 10.12 -10.34 -18.57
CA ILE A 322 11.04 -9.19 -18.62
C ILE A 322 10.26 -7.89 -18.58
N ASP A 323 9.25 -7.73 -19.44
CA ASP A 323 8.40 -6.55 -19.51
C ASP A 323 7.61 -6.34 -18.21
N SER A 324 7.09 -7.45 -17.64
CA SER A 324 6.35 -7.41 -16.38
C SER A 324 7.24 -7.00 -15.21
N ARG A 325 8.49 -7.47 -15.13
CA ARG A 325 9.46 -7.06 -14.12
C ARG A 325 9.79 -5.58 -14.25
N PHE A 326 10.04 -5.11 -15.47
CA PHE A 326 10.30 -3.71 -15.73
C PHE A 326 9.10 -2.84 -15.34
N GLY A 327 7.90 -3.18 -15.81
CA GLY A 327 6.67 -2.47 -15.48
C GLY A 327 6.37 -2.44 -13.98
N TYR A 328 6.54 -3.57 -13.29
CA TYR A 328 6.35 -3.67 -11.85
C TYR A 328 7.34 -2.78 -11.08
N ASN A 329 8.63 -2.86 -11.42
CA ASN A 329 9.68 -2.13 -10.72
C ASN A 329 9.62 -0.60 -10.95
N ASN A 330 9.01 -0.14 -12.05
CA ASN A 330 8.79 1.27 -12.35
C ASN A 330 7.39 1.77 -11.95
N ARG A 331 6.56 0.92 -11.39
CA ARG A 331 5.21 1.24 -10.98
C ARG A 331 5.20 2.05 -9.67
N PRO A 332 4.42 3.15 -9.57
CA PRO A 332 4.25 3.88 -8.31
C PRO A 332 3.65 3.00 -7.21
N HIS A 333 4.26 3.01 -6.02
CA HIS A 333 3.86 2.19 -4.89
C HIS A 333 3.40 3.04 -3.70
N SER A 334 2.19 2.83 -3.20
CA SER A 334 1.63 3.66 -2.11
C SER A 334 2.40 3.53 -0.79
N SER A 335 3.11 2.42 -0.55
CA SER A 335 3.95 2.23 0.63
C SER A 335 5.23 3.05 0.62
N PHE A 336 5.63 3.57 -0.55
CA PHE A 336 6.81 4.42 -0.75
C PHE A 336 6.44 5.85 -1.13
N GLY A 337 5.26 6.32 -0.72
CA GLY A 337 4.80 7.68 -1.08
C GLY A 337 4.58 7.85 -2.58
N TYR A 338 4.20 6.80 -3.28
CA TYR A 338 4.02 6.71 -4.74
C TYR A 338 5.30 6.76 -5.56
N ARG A 339 6.44 6.57 -4.95
CA ARG A 339 7.68 6.27 -5.66
C ARG A 339 7.67 4.82 -6.13
N SER A 340 8.38 4.55 -7.21
CA SER A 340 8.53 3.17 -7.69
C SER A 340 9.58 2.40 -6.86
N PRO A 341 9.53 1.06 -6.86
CA PRO A 341 10.59 0.22 -6.32
C PRO A 341 11.97 0.60 -6.85
N PHE A 342 12.08 0.89 -8.15
CA PHE A 342 13.33 1.26 -8.80
C PHE A 342 13.88 2.62 -8.35
N GLU A 343 13.02 3.66 -8.24
CA GLU A 343 13.41 4.97 -7.71
C GLU A 343 13.88 4.86 -6.25
N THR A 344 13.20 4.03 -5.45
CA THR A 344 13.58 3.83 -4.05
C THR A 344 14.90 3.08 -3.92
N MET A 345 15.18 2.13 -4.81
CA MET A 345 16.46 1.43 -4.88
C MET A 345 17.59 2.36 -5.28
N ASN A 346 17.41 3.15 -6.33
CA ASN A 346 18.43 4.08 -6.83
C ASN A 346 18.85 5.09 -5.77
N ASP A 347 17.89 5.69 -5.07
CA ASP A 347 18.22 6.64 -3.99
C ASP A 347 19.03 5.99 -2.88
N ALA A 348 18.67 4.79 -2.48
CA ALA A 348 19.37 4.08 -1.44
C ALA A 348 20.81 3.71 -1.88
N ILE A 349 21.01 3.29 -3.14
CA ILE A 349 22.34 3.01 -3.70
C ILE A 349 23.18 4.29 -3.80
N MET A 350 22.60 5.42 -4.23
CA MET A 350 23.30 6.70 -4.34
C MET A 350 23.68 7.28 -2.98
N ASN A 351 22.95 6.94 -1.92
CA ASN A 351 23.22 7.37 -0.55
C ASN A 351 24.15 6.43 0.21
N LEU A 352 24.54 5.28 -0.38
CA LEU A 352 25.54 4.40 0.25
C LEU A 352 26.89 5.17 0.35
N PRO A 353 27.61 5.08 1.49
CA PRO A 353 28.94 5.65 1.61
C PRO A 353 29.84 5.14 0.47
N GLN A 354 30.53 6.03 -0.24
CA GLN A 354 31.33 5.71 -1.43
C GLN A 354 32.46 4.66 -1.20
N HIS A 355 32.58 4.12 -0.01
CA HIS A 355 33.55 3.07 0.31
C HIS A 355 33.18 1.66 -0.22
N VAL A 356 31.98 1.49 -0.80
CA VAL A 356 31.54 0.18 -1.34
C VAL A 356 31.73 0.09 -2.86
N CYS A 357 32.00 1.20 -3.55
CA CYS A 357 32.26 1.24 -5.00
C CYS A 357 33.76 1.41 -5.30
N GLY A 358 34.62 0.70 -4.61
CA GLY A 358 36.05 0.70 -4.85
C GLY A 358 36.49 -0.46 -5.76
N HIS A 359 36.74 -0.12 -7.03
CA HIS A 359 37.50 -0.84 -8.10
C HIS A 359 37.04 -2.21 -8.53
#